data_51002faaceadeaeada0ff5343553ddcc
#
_entry.id   51002faaceadeaeada0ff5343553ddcc
#
_cell.length_a   1.000
_cell.length_b   1.000
_cell.length_c   1.000
_cell.angle_alpha   90.00
_cell.angle_beta   90.00
_cell.angle_gamma   90.00
#
_symmetry.space_group_name_H-M   'P 1'
#
loop_
_entity.id
_entity.type
_entity.pdbx_description
1 polymer ?
#
loop_
_entity_poly.entity_id
_entity_poly.type
_entity_poly.pdbx_seq_one_letter_code
_entity_poly.pdbx_strand_id
1 'polypeptide(L)'
;MGINGIAANYYQMRYTNNEATKAETEKSFVEIASQKVAEADKETVQDKSSEIINLFGPNAPDAVKQAWLEAEEETGVHIAKAGLYITPDGKHACFTQLAGPILRKWLRGELNETDQVDLLGSSVESAINAVNEWIYGLDHPLAGQPTKSIDEQRLMMNERAFYEAFLEKLKGLS
;
A
#
# COMPACT_ATOMS: atom_id res chain seq x y z
N MET A 1 -43.16 -8.56 46.47
CA MET A 1 -41.92 -7.78 46.65
C MET A 1 -41.17 -7.81 45.32
N GLY A 2 -41.27 -6.74 44.56
CA GLY A 2 -40.71 -6.64 43.20
C GLY A 2 -39.32 -6.12 43.19
N ILE A 3 -38.42 -6.78 42.48
CA ILE A 3 -37.10 -6.31 42.12
C ILE A 3 -37.17 -5.91 40.64
N ASN A 4 -37.59 -4.71 40.37
CA ASN A 4 -37.51 -4.11 39.05
C ASN A 4 -37.02 -2.67 39.20
N GLY A 5 -35.81 -2.35 38.78
CA GLY A 5 -35.40 -0.97 38.76
C GLY A 5 -33.92 -0.65 38.62
N ILE A 6 -33.05 -1.52 38.09
CA ILE A 6 -31.62 -1.19 37.90
C ILE A 6 -31.10 -1.37 36.46
N ALA A 7 -31.89 -1.92 35.56
CA ALA A 7 -31.39 -2.21 34.20
C ALA A 7 -31.66 -1.12 33.12
N ALA A 8 -32.42 -0.05 33.46
CA ALA A 8 -32.84 0.93 32.44
C ALA A 8 -31.95 2.16 32.30
N ASN A 9 -31.01 2.41 33.26
CA ASN A 9 -30.22 3.65 33.28
C ASN A 9 -28.81 3.52 32.69
N TYR A 10 -28.39 2.34 32.23
CA TYR A 10 -27.03 2.17 31.69
C TYR A 10 -26.90 2.43 30.18
N TYR A 11 -28.01 2.53 29.47
CA TYR A 11 -27.99 2.73 28.00
C TYR A 11 -28.19 4.17 27.53
N GLN A 12 -28.63 5.09 28.43
CA GLN A 12 -28.89 6.50 28.04
C GLN A 12 -27.71 7.46 28.26
N MET A 13 -26.62 7.03 28.89
CA MET A 13 -25.45 7.93 29.14
C MET A 13 -24.36 7.89 28.06
N ARG A 14 -24.54 7.14 26.97
CA ARG A 14 -23.52 7.02 25.92
C ARG A 14 -23.80 7.79 24.63
N TYR A 15 -24.91 8.50 24.53
CA TYR A 15 -25.30 9.17 23.27
C TYR A 15 -25.28 10.71 23.29
N THR A 16 -24.87 11.36 24.36
CA THR A 16 -24.94 12.84 24.43
C THR A 16 -23.60 13.58 24.51
N ASN A 17 -22.45 12.91 24.39
CA ASN A 17 -21.16 13.59 24.45
C ASN A 17 -20.27 13.42 23.21
N ASN A 18 -20.82 13.08 22.04
CA ASN A 18 -20.01 12.87 20.85
C ASN A 18 -20.19 13.91 19.73
N GLU A 19 -20.83 15.05 19.97
CA GLU A 19 -20.97 16.08 18.92
C GLU A 19 -19.92 17.20 18.98
N ALA A 20 -19.15 17.33 20.05
CA ALA A 20 -18.13 18.37 20.16
C ALA A 20 -16.68 17.93 19.87
N THR A 21 -16.42 16.63 19.70
CA THR A 21 -15.08 16.09 19.40
C THR A 21 -14.97 15.49 17.99
N LYS A 22 -16.01 15.59 17.17
CA LYS A 22 -16.06 15.00 15.84
C LYS A 22 -15.41 15.86 14.74
N ALA A 23 -14.99 17.07 15.06
CA ALA A 23 -14.36 17.97 14.09
C ALA A 23 -12.82 17.92 14.05
N GLU A 24 -12.15 17.27 14.99
CA GLU A 24 -10.68 17.28 15.06
C GLU A 24 -10.00 15.90 14.92
N THR A 25 -10.74 14.78 14.82
CA THR A 25 -10.11 13.46 14.91
C THR A 25 -10.35 12.54 13.72
N GLU A 26 -10.95 13.00 12.63
CA GLU A 26 -11.07 12.22 11.39
C GLU A 26 -10.33 12.89 10.22
N LYS A 27 -9.07 13.26 10.43
CA LYS A 27 -8.17 13.20 9.28
C LYS A 27 -8.04 11.72 8.97
N SER A 28 -8.63 11.31 7.86
CA SER A 28 -8.50 9.93 7.35
C SER A 28 -7.02 9.54 7.39
N PHE A 29 -6.72 8.28 7.72
CA PHE A 29 -5.34 7.74 7.63
C PHE A 29 -4.70 8.10 6.27
N VAL A 30 -5.50 8.15 5.22
CA VAL A 30 -5.13 8.60 3.87
C VAL A 30 -4.71 10.07 3.85
N GLU A 31 -5.42 10.97 4.56
CA GLU A 31 -5.04 12.39 4.65
C GLU A 31 -3.74 12.59 5.43
N ILE A 32 -3.56 11.85 6.52
CA ILE A 32 -2.33 11.91 7.33
C ILE A 32 -1.14 11.34 6.53
N ALA A 33 -1.34 10.24 5.82
CA ALA A 33 -0.33 9.66 4.94
C ALA A 33 0.01 10.61 3.79
N SER A 34 -1.00 11.22 3.15
CA SER A 34 -0.82 12.17 2.04
C SER A 34 -0.13 13.46 2.49
N GLN A 35 -0.46 14.01 3.69
CA GLN A 35 0.21 15.19 4.23
C GLN A 35 1.68 14.92 4.58
N LYS A 36 1.98 13.78 5.19
CA LYS A 36 3.38 13.40 5.48
C LYS A 36 4.20 13.16 4.22
N VAL A 37 3.57 12.68 3.15
CA VAL A 37 4.23 12.50 1.85
C VAL A 37 4.45 13.86 1.18
N ALA A 38 3.49 14.78 1.22
CA ALA A 38 3.63 16.13 0.65
C ALA A 38 4.66 17.01 1.40
N GLU A 39 4.84 16.83 2.71
CA GLU A 39 5.87 17.53 3.49
C GLU A 39 7.29 16.96 3.26
N ALA A 40 7.40 15.71 2.81
CA ALA A 40 8.67 15.06 2.46
C ALA A 40 9.20 15.46 1.07
N ASP A 41 8.45 16.23 0.29
CA ASP A 41 8.69 16.56 -1.14
C ASP A 41 9.82 17.55 -1.44
N LYS A 42 10.87 17.59 -0.63
CA LYS A 42 12.12 18.30 -1.02
C LYS A 42 13.25 17.38 -1.50
N GLU A 43 13.12 16.08 -1.33
CA GLU A 43 14.00 15.09 -1.97
C GLU A 43 13.44 14.74 -3.35
N THR A 44 14.31 14.54 -4.34
CA THR A 44 13.87 14.17 -5.68
C THR A 44 13.12 12.84 -5.63
N VAL A 45 12.04 12.69 -6.39
CA VAL A 45 11.24 11.46 -6.46
C VAL A 45 12.12 10.24 -6.74
N GLN A 46 13.17 10.42 -7.54
CA GLN A 46 14.09 9.37 -7.95
C GLN A 46 14.93 8.80 -6.80
N ASP A 47 15.38 9.66 -5.84
CA ASP A 47 16.11 9.19 -4.67
C ASP A 47 15.21 8.34 -3.76
N LYS A 48 13.96 8.75 -3.60
CA LYS A 48 12.96 7.99 -2.80
C LYS A 48 12.62 6.64 -3.44
N SER A 49 12.42 6.59 -4.75
CA SER A 49 12.15 5.35 -5.48
C SER A 49 13.33 4.37 -5.35
N SER A 50 14.57 4.87 -5.39
CA SER A 50 15.76 4.05 -5.19
C SER A 50 15.85 3.46 -3.77
N GLU A 51 15.47 4.22 -2.74
CA GLU A 51 15.37 3.69 -1.38
C GLU A 51 14.29 2.61 -1.27
N ILE A 52 13.13 2.84 -1.87
CA ILE A 52 11.99 1.91 -1.82
C ILE A 52 12.32 0.58 -2.48
N ILE A 53 12.92 0.59 -3.68
CA ILE A 53 13.28 -0.66 -4.35
C ILE A 53 14.37 -1.43 -3.56
N ASN A 54 15.26 -0.75 -2.84
CA ASN A 54 16.21 -1.39 -1.95
C ASN A 54 15.54 -2.00 -0.69
N LEU A 55 14.38 -1.50 -0.27
CA LEU A 55 13.60 -2.13 0.79
C LEU A 55 12.88 -3.39 0.31
N PHE A 56 12.37 -3.40 -0.92
CA PHE A 56 11.56 -4.50 -1.46
C PHE A 56 12.37 -5.56 -2.21
N GLY A 57 13.55 -5.22 -2.65
CA GLY A 57 14.46 -6.12 -3.36
C GLY A 57 15.91 -5.89 -2.95
N PRO A 58 16.28 -6.09 -1.66
CA PRO A 58 17.65 -5.87 -1.21
C PRO A 58 18.66 -6.75 -1.97
N ASN A 59 18.23 -7.94 -2.35
CA ASN A 59 19.07 -8.92 -3.07
C ASN A 59 18.85 -8.90 -4.60
N ALA A 60 17.92 -8.05 -5.09
CA ALA A 60 17.65 -7.98 -6.52
C ALA A 60 18.84 -7.43 -7.30
N PRO A 61 19.13 -7.99 -8.48
CA PRO A 61 20.16 -7.47 -9.38
C PRO A 61 19.91 -6.00 -9.74
N ASP A 62 20.96 -5.22 -9.97
CA ASP A 62 20.84 -3.79 -10.33
C ASP A 62 19.97 -3.58 -11.58
N ALA A 63 20.05 -4.50 -12.57
CA ALA A 63 19.20 -4.43 -13.75
C ALA A 63 17.70 -4.58 -13.40
N VAL A 64 17.33 -5.38 -12.40
CA VAL A 64 15.97 -5.53 -11.90
C VAL A 64 15.51 -4.24 -11.19
N LYS A 65 16.39 -3.65 -10.38
CA LYS A 65 16.11 -2.37 -9.71
C LYS A 65 15.92 -1.24 -10.72
N GLN A 66 16.77 -1.20 -11.75
CA GLN A 66 16.64 -0.23 -12.82
C GLN A 66 15.33 -0.40 -13.60
N ALA A 67 14.94 -1.63 -13.92
CA ALA A 67 13.67 -1.92 -14.58
C ALA A 67 12.46 -1.46 -13.75
N TRP A 68 12.53 -1.55 -12.43
CA TRP A 68 11.51 -1.00 -11.53
C TRP A 68 11.40 0.52 -11.68
N LEU A 69 12.51 1.25 -11.56
CA LEU A 69 12.55 2.70 -11.67
C LEU A 69 12.02 3.20 -13.03
N GLU A 70 12.39 2.51 -14.10
CA GLU A 70 11.88 2.81 -15.44
C GLU A 70 10.38 2.54 -15.59
N ALA A 71 9.85 1.52 -14.92
CA ALA A 71 8.40 1.25 -14.91
C ALA A 71 7.63 2.32 -14.10
N GLU A 72 8.19 2.80 -12.99
CA GLU A 72 7.63 3.94 -12.23
C GLU A 72 7.61 5.21 -13.07
N GLU A 73 8.69 5.52 -13.79
CA GLU A 73 8.78 6.68 -14.67
C GLU A 73 7.76 6.60 -15.82
N GLU A 74 7.65 5.43 -16.47
CA GLU A 74 6.75 5.21 -17.59
C GLU A 74 5.28 5.33 -17.20
N THR A 75 4.91 4.80 -16.05
CA THR A 75 3.50 4.73 -15.60
C THR A 75 3.07 5.89 -14.71
N GLY A 76 4.03 6.61 -14.13
CA GLY A 76 3.78 7.62 -13.10
C GLY A 76 3.28 7.02 -11.78
N VAL A 77 3.41 5.71 -11.59
CA VAL A 77 3.01 5.00 -10.37
C VAL A 77 4.21 4.84 -9.46
N HIS A 78 4.19 5.51 -8.32
CA HIS A 78 5.23 5.39 -7.29
C HIS A 78 4.68 4.63 -6.09
N ILE A 79 5.35 3.54 -5.74
CA ILE A 79 4.97 2.71 -4.58
C ILE A 79 5.81 3.14 -3.39
N ALA A 80 5.15 3.60 -2.34
CA ALA A 80 5.77 4.02 -1.09
C ALA A 80 6.02 2.84 -0.14
N LYS A 81 6.67 3.10 0.99
CA LYS A 81 6.87 2.13 2.09
C LYS A 81 5.55 1.44 2.43
N ALA A 82 5.64 0.23 2.96
CA ALA A 82 4.49 -0.64 3.26
C ALA A 82 3.64 -1.05 2.04
N GLY A 83 4.11 -0.83 0.82
CA GLY A 83 3.38 -1.18 -0.40
C GLY A 83 2.16 -0.28 -0.64
N LEU A 84 2.25 1.00 -0.30
CA LEU A 84 1.20 1.99 -0.51
C LEU A 84 1.42 2.73 -1.83
N TYR A 85 0.42 2.72 -2.71
CA TYR A 85 0.36 3.60 -3.87
C TYR A 85 -0.48 4.83 -3.55
N ILE A 86 0.06 6.01 -3.79
CA ILE A 86 -0.61 7.31 -3.60
C ILE A 86 -0.66 7.99 -4.97
N THR A 87 -1.85 8.49 -5.35
CA THR A 87 -2.00 9.23 -6.60
C THR A 87 -1.13 10.50 -6.62
N PRO A 88 -0.68 10.96 -7.81
CA PRO A 88 0.15 12.16 -7.92
C PRO A 88 -0.49 13.43 -7.34
N ASP A 89 -1.83 13.49 -7.30
CA ASP A 89 -2.58 14.60 -6.70
C ASP A 89 -2.75 14.46 -5.17
N GLY A 90 -2.27 13.37 -4.58
CA GLY A 90 -2.31 13.09 -3.15
C GLY A 90 -3.71 12.80 -2.58
N LYS A 91 -4.76 12.71 -3.43
CA LYS A 91 -6.15 12.59 -2.96
C LYS A 91 -6.59 11.17 -2.68
N HIS A 92 -5.97 10.21 -3.35
CA HIS A 92 -6.33 8.81 -3.23
C HIS A 92 -5.11 7.96 -2.92
N ALA A 93 -5.30 6.92 -2.14
CA ALA A 93 -4.28 5.93 -1.86
C ALA A 93 -4.89 4.54 -1.75
N CYS A 94 -4.11 3.52 -2.10
CA CYS A 94 -4.49 2.13 -1.88
C CYS A 94 -3.27 1.30 -1.50
N PHE A 95 -3.53 0.20 -0.76
CA PHE A 95 -2.52 -0.83 -0.58
C PHE A 95 -2.42 -1.68 -1.84
N THR A 96 -1.21 -1.81 -2.36
CA THR A 96 -0.89 -2.66 -3.50
C THR A 96 -0.76 -4.13 -3.09
N GLN A 97 -0.56 -5.02 -4.05
CA GLN A 97 -0.31 -6.44 -3.78
C GLN A 97 0.95 -6.68 -2.94
N LEU A 98 1.91 -5.75 -2.97
CA LEU A 98 3.12 -5.81 -2.13
C LEU A 98 2.81 -5.63 -0.64
N ALA A 99 1.76 -4.91 -0.30
CA ALA A 99 1.43 -4.63 1.10
C ALA A 99 1.10 -5.90 1.90
N GLY A 100 0.49 -6.88 1.28
CA GLY A 100 0.07 -8.12 1.96
C GLY A 100 1.23 -8.86 2.64
N PRO A 101 2.30 -9.21 1.93
CA PRO A 101 3.50 -9.82 2.52
C PRO A 101 4.16 -8.96 3.60
N ILE A 102 4.26 -7.64 3.37
CA ILE A 102 4.88 -6.69 4.30
C ILE A 102 4.09 -6.63 5.60
N LEU A 103 2.77 -6.41 5.51
CA LEU A 103 1.89 -6.32 6.67
C LEU A 103 1.86 -7.61 7.49
N ARG A 104 1.88 -8.78 6.85
CA ARG A 104 1.94 -10.06 7.57
C ARG A 104 3.20 -10.18 8.42
N LYS A 105 4.36 -9.80 7.91
CA LYS A 105 5.62 -9.81 8.67
C LYS A 105 5.60 -8.79 9.81
N TRP A 106 5.09 -7.60 9.55
CA TRP A 106 4.96 -6.55 10.55
C TRP A 106 4.04 -6.96 11.71
N LEU A 107 2.87 -7.52 11.42
CA LEU A 107 1.92 -8.01 12.42
C LEU A 107 2.46 -9.16 13.28
N ARG A 108 3.44 -9.91 12.77
CA ARG A 108 4.14 -10.96 13.54
C ARG A 108 5.31 -10.44 14.37
N GLY A 109 5.59 -9.14 14.30
CA GLY A 109 6.77 -8.55 14.94
C GLY A 109 8.10 -8.96 14.31
N GLU A 110 8.06 -9.42 13.04
CA GLU A 110 9.23 -9.86 12.27
C GLU A 110 9.91 -8.69 11.54
N LEU A 111 9.27 -7.51 11.51
CA LEU A 111 9.76 -6.31 10.83
C LEU A 111 9.63 -5.08 11.72
N ASN A 112 10.65 -4.24 11.68
CA ASN A 112 10.64 -2.85 12.14
C ASN A 112 10.51 -1.91 10.92
N GLU A 113 10.37 -0.61 11.15
CA GLU A 113 10.17 0.41 10.11
C GLU A 113 11.31 0.50 9.07
N THR A 114 12.50 0.02 9.44
CA THR A 114 13.71 0.06 8.59
C THR A 114 14.08 -1.28 8.00
N ASP A 115 13.34 -2.35 8.32
CA ASP A 115 13.70 -3.68 7.85
C ASP A 115 13.36 -3.87 6.38
N GLN A 116 14.27 -4.53 5.67
CA GLN A 116 14.13 -4.88 4.27
C GLN A 116 13.26 -6.13 4.13
N VAL A 117 12.45 -6.16 3.10
CA VAL A 117 11.61 -7.31 2.76
C VAL A 117 11.97 -7.75 1.34
N ASP A 118 12.66 -8.87 1.22
CA ASP A 118 12.99 -9.41 -0.10
C ASP A 118 11.73 -10.00 -0.76
N LEU A 119 11.14 -9.22 -1.67
CA LEU A 119 9.97 -9.59 -2.46
C LEU A 119 10.35 -9.98 -3.89
N LEU A 120 11.52 -9.56 -4.38
CA LEU A 120 11.96 -9.75 -5.76
C LEU A 120 12.96 -10.92 -5.90
N GLY A 121 13.58 -11.31 -4.79
CA GLY A 121 14.64 -12.33 -4.81
C GLY A 121 15.92 -11.85 -5.47
N SER A 122 16.82 -12.80 -5.81
CA SER A 122 18.19 -12.50 -6.24
C SER A 122 18.43 -12.72 -7.73
N SER A 123 17.39 -12.90 -8.55
CA SER A 123 17.50 -13.14 -9.98
C SER A 123 16.38 -12.44 -10.76
N VAL A 124 16.57 -12.27 -12.07
CA VAL A 124 15.53 -11.79 -12.99
C VAL A 124 14.32 -12.73 -12.98
N GLU A 125 14.56 -14.04 -12.97
CA GLU A 125 13.49 -15.04 -12.95
C GLU A 125 12.65 -14.97 -11.68
N SER A 126 13.28 -14.80 -10.51
CA SER A 126 12.54 -14.63 -9.24
C SER A 126 11.69 -13.37 -9.25
N ALA A 127 12.19 -12.28 -9.80
CA ALA A 127 11.43 -11.03 -9.95
C ALA A 127 10.24 -11.21 -10.91
N ILE A 128 10.43 -11.89 -12.05
CA ILE A 128 9.34 -12.21 -12.99
C ILE A 128 8.24 -13.03 -12.29
N ASN A 129 8.62 -14.03 -11.52
CA ASN A 129 7.67 -14.87 -10.79
C ASN A 129 6.88 -14.04 -9.75
N ALA A 130 7.55 -13.19 -8.99
CA ALA A 130 6.90 -12.31 -8.03
C ALA A 130 5.88 -11.37 -8.71
N VAL A 131 6.26 -10.72 -9.81
CA VAL A 131 5.35 -9.81 -10.54
C VAL A 131 4.16 -10.56 -11.11
N ASN A 132 4.34 -11.76 -11.65
CA ASN A 132 3.23 -12.59 -12.13
C ASN A 132 2.26 -12.95 -10.99
N GLU A 133 2.76 -13.25 -9.79
CA GLU A 133 1.91 -13.50 -8.62
C GLU A 133 1.11 -12.24 -8.21
N TRP A 134 1.70 -11.05 -8.29
CA TRP A 134 0.99 -9.81 -7.99
C TRP A 134 -0.11 -9.50 -9.02
N ILE A 135 0.17 -9.69 -10.31
CA ILE A 135 -0.85 -9.55 -11.37
C ILE A 135 -1.97 -10.57 -11.15
N TYR A 136 -1.61 -11.83 -10.86
CA TYR A 136 -2.60 -12.87 -10.55
C TYR A 136 -3.48 -12.49 -9.35
N GLY A 137 -2.90 -11.92 -8.29
CA GLY A 137 -3.63 -11.45 -7.11
C GLY A 137 -4.62 -10.33 -7.43
N LEU A 138 -4.30 -9.43 -8.38
CA LEU A 138 -5.24 -8.41 -8.85
C LEU A 138 -6.43 -9.02 -9.61
N ASP A 139 -6.19 -10.06 -10.41
CA ASP A 139 -7.23 -10.73 -11.21
C ASP A 139 -8.11 -11.67 -10.38
N HIS A 140 -7.59 -12.14 -9.24
CA HIS A 140 -8.25 -13.12 -8.38
C HIS A 140 -8.44 -12.58 -6.95
N PRO A 141 -9.29 -11.56 -6.75
CA PRO A 141 -9.55 -11.02 -5.43
C PRO A 141 -10.16 -12.09 -4.52
N LEU A 142 -9.86 -12.02 -3.23
CA LEU A 142 -10.39 -12.96 -2.24
C LEU A 142 -11.91 -12.92 -2.23
N ALA A 143 -12.53 -14.11 -2.15
CA ALA A 143 -13.99 -14.24 -2.08
C ALA A 143 -14.57 -13.47 -0.88
N GLY A 144 -15.71 -12.80 -1.10
CA GLY A 144 -16.39 -12.04 -0.05
C GLY A 144 -15.92 -10.60 0.13
N GLN A 145 -14.99 -10.11 -0.69
CA GLN A 145 -14.66 -8.69 -0.70
C GLN A 145 -15.83 -7.86 -1.26
N PRO A 146 -16.09 -6.66 -0.69
CA PRO A 146 -17.12 -5.78 -1.22
C PRO A 146 -16.77 -5.31 -2.63
N THR A 147 -17.79 -4.97 -3.41
CA THR A 147 -17.60 -4.36 -4.74
C THR A 147 -16.82 -3.06 -4.59
N LYS A 148 -15.73 -2.95 -5.31
CA LYS A 148 -14.86 -1.78 -5.27
C LYS A 148 -15.53 -0.58 -5.95
N SER A 149 -15.33 0.61 -5.38
CA SER A 149 -15.74 1.86 -5.99
C SER A 149 -15.03 2.11 -7.33
N ILE A 150 -15.53 3.04 -8.13
CA ILE A 150 -14.90 3.42 -9.41
C ILE A 150 -13.46 3.92 -9.19
N ASP A 151 -13.23 4.68 -8.12
CA ASP A 151 -11.90 5.19 -7.80
C ASP A 151 -10.94 4.08 -7.40
N GLU A 152 -11.39 3.12 -6.58
CA GLU A 152 -10.57 1.93 -6.24
C GLU A 152 -10.26 1.09 -7.47
N GLN A 153 -11.21 0.92 -8.39
CA GLN A 153 -10.96 0.21 -9.64
C GLN A 153 -9.91 0.94 -10.50
N ARG A 154 -9.94 2.27 -10.55
CA ARG A 154 -8.95 3.07 -11.26
C ARG A 154 -7.56 2.93 -10.64
N LEU A 155 -7.45 2.95 -9.31
CA LEU A 155 -6.18 2.73 -8.61
C LEU A 155 -5.59 1.35 -8.91
N MET A 156 -6.44 0.31 -8.95
CA MET A 156 -6.00 -1.04 -9.32
C MET A 156 -5.54 -1.13 -10.78
N MET A 157 -6.19 -0.41 -11.69
CA MET A 157 -5.75 -0.36 -13.09
C MET A 157 -4.36 0.30 -13.22
N ASN A 158 -4.10 1.35 -12.44
CA ASN A 158 -2.77 1.99 -12.41
C ASN A 158 -1.71 1.04 -11.83
N GLU A 159 -2.02 0.38 -10.72
CA GLU A 159 -1.15 -0.64 -10.12
C GLU A 159 -0.85 -1.76 -11.12
N ARG A 160 -1.86 -2.23 -11.84
CA ARG A 160 -1.70 -3.25 -12.88
C ARG A 160 -0.77 -2.77 -14.00
N ALA A 161 -0.99 -1.56 -14.49
CA ALA A 161 -0.16 -0.96 -15.55
C ALA A 161 1.33 -0.91 -15.15
N PHE A 162 1.60 -0.56 -13.88
CA PHE A 162 2.96 -0.60 -13.35
C PHE A 162 3.56 -2.02 -13.37
N TYR A 163 2.82 -3.02 -12.89
CA TYR A 163 3.32 -4.40 -12.90
C TYR A 163 3.55 -4.93 -14.32
N GLU A 164 2.67 -4.60 -15.27
CA GLU A 164 2.82 -5.00 -16.67
C GLU A 164 4.05 -4.34 -17.32
N ALA A 165 4.26 -3.04 -17.10
CA ALA A 165 5.44 -2.32 -17.57
C ALA A 165 6.73 -2.91 -16.96
N PHE A 166 6.74 -3.16 -15.66
CA PHE A 166 7.87 -3.78 -14.98
C PHE A 166 8.16 -5.19 -15.51
N LEU A 167 7.12 -6.01 -15.69
CA LEU A 167 7.26 -7.36 -16.25
C LEU A 167 7.84 -7.37 -17.67
N GLU A 168 7.43 -6.41 -18.51
CA GLU A 168 7.95 -6.26 -19.86
C GLU A 168 9.45 -5.96 -19.85
N LYS A 169 9.88 -5.04 -19.00
CA LYS A 169 11.31 -4.72 -18.83
C LYS A 169 12.11 -5.92 -18.34
N LEU A 170 11.59 -6.65 -17.34
CA LEU A 170 12.24 -7.86 -16.82
C LEU A 170 12.40 -8.94 -17.89
N LYS A 171 11.39 -9.14 -18.74
CA LYS A 171 11.47 -10.08 -19.87
C LYS A 171 12.53 -9.68 -20.90
N GLY A 172 12.81 -8.40 -21.03
CA GLY A 172 13.90 -7.89 -21.85
C GLY A 172 15.30 -8.18 -21.30
N LEU A 173 15.40 -8.56 -20.01
CA LEU A 173 16.66 -8.89 -19.34
C LEU A 173 16.96 -10.39 -19.30
N SER A 174 16.00 -11.24 -19.65
CA SER A 174 16.08 -12.72 -19.56
C SER A 174 16.59 -13.40 -20.83
#